data_ed7ca1ad3fa9aa9f54d27ed6eaf12cd3
#
_entry.id   ed7ca1ad3fa9aa9f54d27ed6eaf12cd3
#
_cell.length_a   1.000
_cell.length_b   1.000
_cell.length_c   1.000
_cell.angle_alpha   90.00
_cell.angle_beta   90.00
_cell.angle_gamma   90.00
#
_symmetry.space_group_name_H-M   'P 1'
#
loop_
_entity.id
_entity.type
_entity.pdbx_description
1 polymer ?
#
loop_
_entity_poly.entity_id
_entity_poly.type
_entity_poly.pdbx_seq_one_letter_code
_entity_poly.pdbx_strand_id
1 'polypeptide(L)'
;MDRFFIRQEISQSTFIENQEDVKHISKVLRLRVNDKIEVVDSNEKEYLCEIIAISKDRVEYKVIEEVAIKRELGVQIKVYQGVPKGQKLDLIAQKLTEIGVYSIIPVEFKRCVSSIKEEKEDKKIARLQRIIYEAAKQSKRNHIPKIESPMTFKELVKELKSNTINIVFYECEEENNLKSYFASLDLSKVESIGVIVGPEGGITPEEIELLESNGCKVLTL
;
A
#
# COMPACT_ATOMS: atom_id res chain seq x y z
N MET A 1 13.40 12.52 -11.69
CA MET A 1 13.90 13.04 -10.40
C MET A 1 13.57 12.00 -9.34
N ASP A 2 14.48 11.76 -8.41
CA ASP A 2 14.35 10.68 -7.41
C ASP A 2 13.61 11.19 -6.19
N ARG A 3 12.79 10.31 -5.59
CA ARG A 3 11.89 10.60 -4.47
C ARG A 3 12.37 9.93 -3.20
N PHE A 4 12.27 10.66 -2.08
CA PHE A 4 12.63 10.20 -0.76
C PHE A 4 11.57 10.62 0.26
N PHE A 5 11.40 9.81 1.31
CA PHE A 5 10.45 10.07 2.38
C PHE A 5 11.19 10.41 3.67
N ILE A 6 10.67 11.40 4.39
CA ILE A 6 11.14 11.74 5.74
C ILE A 6 10.04 11.47 6.77
N ARG A 7 10.44 11.16 8.00
CA ARG A 7 9.50 10.80 9.08
C ARG A 7 8.92 11.99 9.84
N GLN A 8 9.40 13.17 9.55
CA GLN A 8 9.02 14.43 10.22
C GLN A 8 8.38 15.37 9.20
N GLU A 9 7.74 16.43 9.70
CA GLU A 9 7.33 17.53 8.83
C GLU A 9 8.56 18.22 8.25
N ILE A 10 8.43 18.74 7.03
CA ILE A 10 9.54 19.41 6.34
C ILE A 10 10.09 20.60 7.12
N SER A 11 9.23 21.29 7.89
CA SER A 11 9.61 22.40 8.78
C SER A 11 10.53 21.99 9.92
N GLN A 12 10.55 20.70 10.27
CA GLN A 12 11.33 20.14 11.40
C GLN A 12 12.57 19.37 10.93
N SER A 13 12.75 19.17 9.63
CA SER A 13 13.86 18.40 9.09
C SER A 13 14.41 19.03 7.82
N THR A 14 15.72 19.15 7.77
CA THR A 14 16.48 19.61 6.60
C THR A 14 17.43 18.54 6.07
N PHE A 15 17.21 17.29 6.47
CA PHE A 15 18.09 16.18 6.08
C PHE A 15 17.34 14.83 5.95
N ILE A 16 17.90 13.97 5.12
CA ILE A 16 17.53 12.55 5.00
C ILE A 16 18.56 11.76 5.79
N GLU A 17 18.11 10.97 6.78
CA GLU A 17 18.95 10.14 7.65
C GLU A 17 18.71 8.63 7.50
N ASN A 18 17.73 8.23 6.71
CA ASN A 18 17.52 6.83 6.37
C ASN A 18 18.77 6.28 5.68
N GLN A 19 19.46 5.34 6.31
CA GLN A 19 20.76 4.84 5.85
C GLN A 19 20.69 4.14 4.48
N GLU A 20 19.55 3.56 4.10
CA GLU A 20 19.36 2.98 2.78
C GLU A 20 19.23 4.08 1.73
N ASP A 21 18.47 5.15 2.02
CA ASP A 21 18.32 6.30 1.14
C ASP A 21 19.62 7.10 1.00
N VAL A 22 20.36 7.32 2.09
CA VAL A 22 21.68 7.97 2.05
C VAL A 22 22.65 7.19 1.16
N LYS A 23 22.68 5.86 1.27
CA LYS A 23 23.49 5.00 0.38
C LYS A 23 22.98 5.03 -1.06
N HIS A 24 21.67 5.04 -1.25
CA HIS A 24 21.08 5.11 -2.59
C HIS A 24 21.45 6.41 -3.28
N ILE A 25 21.30 7.56 -2.61
CA ILE A 25 21.69 8.88 -3.12
C ILE A 25 23.18 8.91 -3.50
N SER A 26 24.04 8.52 -2.55
CA SER A 26 25.49 8.73 -2.69
C SER A 26 26.18 7.70 -3.60
N LYS A 27 25.76 6.42 -3.55
CA LYS A 27 26.47 5.32 -4.21
C LYS A 27 25.77 4.79 -5.47
N VAL A 28 24.44 4.75 -5.48
CA VAL A 28 23.65 4.19 -6.60
C VAL A 28 23.36 5.29 -7.61
N LEU A 29 22.66 6.33 -7.18
CA LEU A 29 22.30 7.49 -8.02
C LEU A 29 23.49 8.43 -8.26
N ARG A 30 24.46 8.44 -7.34
CA ARG A 30 25.66 9.28 -7.39
C ARG A 30 25.33 10.77 -7.51
N LEU A 31 24.26 11.18 -6.81
CA LEU A 31 23.85 12.57 -6.76
C LEU A 31 24.92 13.42 -6.03
N ARG A 32 24.94 14.70 -6.37
CA ARG A 32 25.93 15.68 -5.89
C ARG A 32 25.22 16.86 -5.25
N VAL A 33 25.99 17.71 -4.59
CA VAL A 33 25.53 19.03 -4.17
C VAL A 33 25.03 19.82 -5.37
N ASN A 34 23.90 20.53 -5.20
CA ASN A 34 23.08 21.24 -6.17
C ASN A 34 22.17 20.35 -7.05
N ASP A 35 22.24 19.01 -6.92
CA ASP A 35 21.25 18.16 -7.59
C ASP A 35 19.89 18.30 -6.89
N LYS A 36 18.81 18.15 -7.67
CA LYS A 36 17.44 18.27 -7.19
C LYS A 36 16.85 16.91 -6.90
N ILE A 37 16.11 16.84 -5.80
CA ILE A 37 15.37 15.66 -5.33
C ILE A 37 13.94 16.03 -4.93
N GLU A 38 13.04 15.06 -4.94
CA GLU A 38 11.72 15.17 -4.36
C GLU A 38 11.74 14.63 -2.93
N VAL A 39 11.23 15.40 -1.97
CA VAL A 39 11.09 14.96 -0.58
C VAL A 39 9.61 14.98 -0.22
N VAL A 40 9.12 13.88 0.35
CA VAL A 40 7.76 13.76 0.89
C VAL A 40 7.87 13.68 2.41
N ASP A 41 7.12 14.52 3.09
CA ASP A 41 7.13 14.62 4.55
C ASP A 41 6.08 13.71 5.22
N SER A 42 6.03 13.73 6.56
CA SER A 42 5.07 12.93 7.34
C SER A 42 3.60 13.30 7.12
N ASN A 43 3.32 14.47 6.55
CA ASN A 43 1.98 14.92 6.18
C ASN A 43 1.63 14.60 4.72
N GLU A 44 2.43 13.75 4.05
CA GLU A 44 2.27 13.36 2.64
C GLU A 44 2.37 14.55 1.66
N LYS A 45 2.98 15.65 2.10
CA LYS A 45 3.27 16.80 1.26
C LYS A 45 4.57 16.62 0.50
N GLU A 46 4.55 16.99 -0.76
CA GLU A 46 5.68 16.86 -1.68
C GLU A 46 6.42 18.20 -1.82
N TYR A 47 7.75 18.13 -1.79
CA TYR A 47 8.62 19.29 -1.93
C TYR A 47 9.72 19.04 -2.93
N LEU A 48 9.98 20.04 -3.78
CA LEU A 48 11.21 20.08 -4.57
C LEU A 48 12.32 20.61 -3.67
N CYS A 49 13.39 19.85 -3.55
CA CYS A 49 14.53 20.18 -2.71
C CYS A 49 15.84 20.15 -3.52
N GLU A 50 16.85 20.87 -3.05
CA GLU A 50 18.21 20.87 -3.60
C GLU A 50 19.18 20.37 -2.54
N ILE A 51 20.05 19.42 -2.89
CA ILE A 51 21.07 18.89 -1.98
C ILE A 51 22.13 19.96 -1.71
N ILE A 52 22.39 20.22 -0.43
CA ILE A 52 23.41 21.18 0.02
C ILE A 52 24.63 20.52 0.62
N ALA A 53 24.52 19.31 1.18
CA ALA A 53 25.65 18.53 1.66
C ALA A 53 25.33 17.03 1.65
N ILE A 54 26.37 16.21 1.43
CA ILE A 54 26.28 14.74 1.51
C ILE A 54 27.37 14.26 2.45
N SER A 55 26.97 13.60 3.53
CA SER A 55 27.85 12.94 4.47
C SER A 55 27.65 11.43 4.45
N LYS A 56 28.41 10.69 5.27
CA LYS A 56 28.26 9.25 5.43
C LYS A 56 26.89 8.86 6.03
N ASP A 57 26.35 9.71 6.89
CA ASP A 57 25.21 9.38 7.75
C ASP A 57 23.93 10.13 7.37
N ARG A 58 24.03 11.22 6.60
CA ARG A 58 22.89 12.02 6.19
C ARG A 58 23.14 12.80 4.89
N VAL A 59 22.06 13.15 4.22
CA VAL A 59 22.03 14.08 3.09
C VAL A 59 21.24 15.31 3.51
N GLU A 60 21.89 16.48 3.51
CA GLU A 60 21.27 17.76 3.83
C GLU A 60 20.68 18.39 2.56
N TYR A 61 19.53 19.01 2.69
CA TYR A 61 18.85 19.70 1.59
C TYR A 61 18.23 21.02 2.03
N LYS A 62 17.99 21.89 1.08
CA LYS A 62 17.13 23.07 1.22
C LYS A 62 15.86 22.87 0.40
N VAL A 63 14.74 23.33 0.90
CA VAL A 63 13.47 23.35 0.18
C VAL A 63 13.50 24.47 -0.86
N ILE A 64 13.11 24.16 -2.09
CA ILE A 64 12.93 25.15 -3.16
C ILE A 64 11.47 25.59 -3.18
N GLU A 65 10.53 24.63 -3.25
CA GLU A 65 9.08 24.90 -3.31
C GLU A 65 8.27 23.68 -2.87
N GLU A 66 7.04 23.92 -2.43
CA GLU A 66 6.04 22.87 -2.21
C GLU A 66 5.37 22.53 -3.55
N VAL A 67 5.25 21.23 -3.85
CA VAL A 67 4.66 20.73 -5.09
C VAL A 67 3.19 20.41 -4.85
N ALA A 68 2.28 21.27 -5.29
CA ALA A 68 0.84 21.14 -5.07
C ALA A 68 0.18 20.16 -6.08
N ILE A 69 0.65 18.92 -6.16
CA ILE A 69 0.06 17.87 -7.02
C ILE A 69 -0.67 16.84 -6.16
N LYS A 70 -1.96 16.64 -6.42
CA LYS A 70 -2.73 15.55 -5.80
C LYS A 70 -2.40 14.23 -6.50
N ARG A 71 -1.64 13.35 -5.85
CA ARG A 71 -1.22 12.06 -6.39
C ARG A 71 -2.04 10.90 -5.86
N GLU A 72 -2.61 11.05 -4.68
CA GLU A 72 -3.37 9.98 -4.03
C GLU A 72 -4.85 9.99 -4.43
N LEU A 73 -5.46 8.80 -4.36
CA LEU A 73 -6.90 8.65 -4.57
C LEU A 73 -7.68 9.40 -3.47
N GLY A 74 -8.87 9.88 -3.81
CA GLY A 74 -9.77 10.52 -2.84
C GLY A 74 -10.46 9.52 -1.90
N VAL A 75 -10.23 8.22 -2.09
CA VAL A 75 -10.83 7.12 -1.33
C VAL A 75 -9.73 6.15 -0.89
N GLN A 76 -9.82 5.65 0.33
CA GLN A 76 -8.86 4.68 0.86
C GLN A 76 -9.24 3.26 0.41
N ILE A 77 -8.40 2.65 -0.43
CA ILE A 77 -8.59 1.26 -0.87
C ILE A 77 -7.72 0.34 0.00
N LYS A 78 -8.37 -0.50 0.81
CA LYS A 78 -7.73 -1.54 1.61
C LYS A 78 -7.89 -2.88 0.90
N VAL A 79 -6.79 -3.59 0.64
CA VAL A 79 -6.84 -4.89 -0.02
C VAL A 79 -6.59 -6.01 0.98
N TYR A 80 -7.59 -6.86 1.16
CA TYR A 80 -7.54 -8.08 1.95
C TYR A 80 -7.17 -9.23 1.03
N GLN A 81 -5.89 -9.56 1.01
CA GLN A 81 -5.31 -10.51 0.06
C GLN A 81 -5.14 -11.89 0.69
N GLY A 82 -5.83 -12.90 0.16
CA GLY A 82 -5.57 -14.30 0.51
C GLY A 82 -4.10 -14.64 0.31
N VAL A 83 -3.47 -15.24 1.33
CA VAL A 83 -2.02 -15.53 1.30
C VAL A 83 -1.69 -16.48 0.15
N PRO A 84 -0.97 -16.01 -0.88
CA PRO A 84 -0.63 -16.84 -2.03
C PRO A 84 0.60 -17.72 -1.76
N LYS A 85 0.82 -18.71 -2.63
CA LYS A 85 2.02 -19.56 -2.58
C LYS A 85 3.30 -18.79 -2.93
N GLY A 86 4.39 -19.16 -2.31
CA GLY A 86 5.74 -18.71 -2.66
C GLY A 86 5.94 -17.21 -2.50
N GLN A 87 6.50 -16.58 -3.53
CA GLN A 87 6.86 -15.15 -3.54
C GLN A 87 5.85 -14.24 -4.27
N LYS A 88 4.67 -14.77 -4.65
CA LYS A 88 3.66 -13.97 -5.37
C LYS A 88 3.21 -12.75 -4.58
N LEU A 89 3.19 -12.82 -3.25
CA LEU A 89 2.81 -11.69 -2.39
C LEU A 89 3.74 -10.49 -2.58
N ASP A 90 5.00 -10.70 -2.94
CA ASP A 90 5.96 -9.63 -3.24
C ASP A 90 5.52 -8.82 -4.46
N LEU A 91 5.19 -9.54 -5.55
CA LEU A 91 4.69 -8.90 -6.77
C LEU A 91 3.34 -8.22 -6.55
N ILE A 92 2.44 -8.85 -5.80
CA ILE A 92 1.13 -8.28 -5.44
C ILE A 92 1.34 -7.00 -4.65
N ALA A 93 2.17 -7.00 -3.60
CA ALA A 93 2.46 -5.83 -2.79
C ALA A 93 3.04 -4.68 -3.63
N GLN A 94 3.97 -4.98 -4.53
CA GLN A 94 4.52 -4.02 -5.46
C GLN A 94 3.43 -3.42 -6.35
N LYS A 95 2.64 -4.25 -7.04
CA LYS A 95 1.63 -3.79 -8.01
C LYS A 95 0.47 -3.05 -7.36
N LEU A 96 0.00 -3.52 -6.21
CA LEU A 96 -1.03 -2.82 -5.43
C LEU A 96 -0.53 -1.43 -5.01
N THR A 97 0.73 -1.31 -4.62
CA THR A 97 1.34 -0.01 -4.32
C THR A 97 1.36 0.90 -5.54
N GLU A 98 1.81 0.40 -6.69
CA GLU A 98 1.90 1.18 -7.93
C GLU A 98 0.54 1.72 -8.40
N ILE A 99 -0.57 0.98 -8.16
CA ILE A 99 -1.93 1.39 -8.57
C ILE A 99 -2.70 2.21 -7.53
N GLY A 100 -2.12 2.47 -6.36
CA GLY A 100 -2.68 3.47 -5.43
C GLY A 100 -3.42 2.92 -4.21
N VAL A 101 -3.24 1.65 -3.80
CA VAL A 101 -3.89 1.14 -2.58
C VAL A 101 -3.41 1.89 -1.33
N TYR A 102 -4.28 1.96 -0.33
CA TYR A 102 -3.97 2.58 0.96
C TYR A 102 -3.25 1.62 1.91
N SER A 103 -3.72 0.38 2.01
CA SER A 103 -3.08 -0.67 2.81
C SER A 103 -3.31 -2.06 2.24
N ILE A 104 -2.45 -3.01 2.62
CA ILE A 104 -2.49 -4.40 2.19
C ILE A 104 -2.55 -5.27 3.44
N ILE A 105 -3.52 -6.16 3.51
CA ILE A 105 -3.76 -7.03 4.65
C ILE A 105 -3.74 -8.48 4.17
N PRO A 106 -2.72 -9.27 4.51
CA PRO A 106 -2.71 -10.71 4.22
C PRO A 106 -3.79 -11.42 5.04
N VAL A 107 -4.57 -12.30 4.40
CA VAL A 107 -5.67 -13.04 5.06
C VAL A 107 -5.49 -14.53 4.86
N GLU A 108 -5.69 -15.31 5.91
CA GLU A 108 -5.70 -16.76 5.86
C GLU A 108 -7.12 -17.29 5.64
N PHE A 109 -7.41 -17.69 4.40
CA PHE A 109 -8.62 -18.38 3.99
C PHE A 109 -8.47 -19.90 4.15
N LYS A 110 -9.62 -20.61 4.20
CA LYS A 110 -9.65 -22.08 4.34
C LYS A 110 -8.84 -22.81 3.27
N ARG A 111 -8.81 -22.29 2.04
CA ARG A 111 -8.06 -22.85 0.90
C ARG A 111 -6.66 -22.26 0.71
N CYS A 112 -6.15 -21.48 1.66
CA CYS A 112 -4.75 -21.09 1.65
C CYS A 112 -3.86 -22.30 1.84
N VAL A 113 -2.95 -22.53 0.89
CA VAL A 113 -1.94 -23.62 0.98
C VAL A 113 -0.71 -23.17 1.76
N SER A 114 -0.53 -21.88 1.91
CA SER A 114 0.58 -21.26 2.63
C SER A 114 0.05 -20.39 3.76
N SER A 115 0.70 -20.41 4.91
CA SER A 115 0.50 -19.48 6.01
C SER A 115 1.76 -18.63 6.21
N ILE A 116 1.60 -17.49 6.80
CA ILE A 116 2.74 -16.71 7.28
C ILE A 116 2.99 -17.18 8.71
N LYS A 117 3.99 -18.06 8.88
CA LYS A 117 4.33 -18.61 10.19
C LYS A 117 4.75 -17.49 11.14
N GLU A 118 4.21 -17.49 12.36
CA GLU A 118 4.49 -16.49 13.42
C GLU A 118 6.00 -16.25 13.62
N GLU A 119 6.80 -17.31 13.68
CA GLU A 119 8.27 -17.23 13.88
C GLU A 119 9.02 -16.43 12.78
N LYS A 120 8.40 -16.24 11.60
CA LYS A 120 9.00 -15.55 10.44
C LYS A 120 8.19 -14.33 9.99
N GLU A 121 7.10 -14.04 10.68
CA GLU A 121 6.16 -12.98 10.30
C GLU A 121 6.85 -11.63 10.22
N ASP A 122 7.51 -11.19 11.30
CA ASP A 122 8.19 -9.88 11.34
C ASP A 122 9.17 -9.70 10.18
N LYS A 123 9.96 -10.73 9.87
CA LYS A 123 10.93 -10.68 8.77
C LYS A 123 10.24 -10.58 7.41
N LYS A 124 9.13 -11.29 7.23
CA LYS A 124 8.37 -11.28 5.97
C LYS A 124 7.66 -9.93 5.79
N ILE A 125 7.01 -9.43 6.83
CA ILE A 125 6.35 -8.12 6.83
C ILE A 125 7.37 -6.99 6.58
N ALA A 126 8.50 -6.99 7.28
CA ALA A 126 9.55 -6.02 7.06
C ALA A 126 10.09 -6.04 5.61
N ARG A 127 10.25 -7.22 5.01
CA ARG A 127 10.65 -7.36 3.61
C ARG A 127 9.60 -6.82 2.65
N LEU A 128 8.33 -7.14 2.86
CA LEU A 128 7.22 -6.63 2.04
C LEU A 128 7.09 -5.11 2.16
N GLN A 129 7.21 -4.57 3.38
CA GLN A 129 7.18 -3.12 3.60
C GLN A 129 8.31 -2.40 2.85
N ARG A 130 9.47 -3.02 2.73
CA ARG A 130 10.57 -2.49 1.92
C ARG A 130 10.26 -2.48 0.42
N ILE A 131 9.62 -3.55 -0.10
CA ILE A 131 9.16 -3.61 -1.49
C ILE A 131 8.14 -2.49 -1.75
N ILE A 132 7.18 -2.32 -0.85
CA ILE A 132 6.17 -1.25 -0.90
C ILE A 132 6.83 0.13 -0.90
N TYR A 133 7.81 0.35 -0.02
CA TYR A 133 8.56 1.61 0.06
C TYR A 133 9.23 1.96 -1.28
N GLU A 134 9.95 1.02 -1.88
CA GLU A 134 10.60 1.25 -3.18
C GLU A 134 9.57 1.43 -4.31
N ALA A 135 8.46 0.67 -4.31
CA ALA A 135 7.38 0.84 -5.27
C ALA A 135 6.72 2.22 -5.16
N ALA A 136 6.48 2.72 -3.95
CA ALA A 136 5.92 4.05 -3.71
C ALA A 136 6.85 5.16 -4.25
N LYS A 137 8.16 5.04 -4.06
CA LYS A 137 9.16 5.96 -4.64
C LYS A 137 9.07 5.97 -6.17
N GLN A 138 9.08 4.80 -6.79
CA GLN A 138 9.08 4.66 -8.25
C GLN A 138 7.78 5.12 -8.90
N SER A 139 6.64 4.86 -8.27
CA SER A 139 5.32 5.28 -8.76
C SER A 139 4.93 6.70 -8.36
N LYS A 140 5.84 7.45 -7.74
CA LYS A 140 5.64 8.85 -7.33
C LYS A 140 4.49 9.05 -6.34
N ARG A 141 4.23 8.09 -5.49
CA ARG A 141 3.24 8.20 -4.44
C ARG A 141 3.69 9.12 -3.32
N ASN A 142 2.75 9.79 -2.67
CA ASN A 142 2.99 10.54 -1.45
C ASN A 142 2.67 9.71 -0.19
N HIS A 143 1.81 8.71 -0.35
CA HIS A 143 1.47 7.72 0.68
C HIS A 143 2.29 6.44 0.50
N ILE A 144 2.89 5.95 1.58
CA ILE A 144 3.52 4.61 1.61
C ILE A 144 2.49 3.63 2.17
N PRO A 145 1.91 2.73 1.36
CA PRO A 145 0.97 1.73 1.88
C PRO A 145 1.58 0.92 3.02
N LYS A 146 0.76 0.64 4.02
CA LYS A 146 1.15 -0.26 5.10
C LYS A 146 0.79 -1.69 4.74
N ILE A 147 1.74 -2.63 4.91
CA ILE A 147 1.42 -4.05 5.00
C ILE A 147 1.13 -4.39 6.45
N GLU A 148 -0.08 -4.84 6.72
CA GLU A 148 -0.49 -5.21 8.09
C GLU A 148 -0.05 -6.64 8.42
N SER A 149 -0.09 -6.98 9.70
CA SER A 149 0.06 -8.37 10.15
C SER A 149 -1.02 -9.26 9.53
N PRO A 150 -0.71 -10.50 9.20
CA PRO A 150 -1.68 -11.45 8.71
C PRO A 150 -2.85 -11.63 9.68
N MET A 151 -4.05 -11.72 9.15
CA MET A 151 -5.24 -11.99 9.94
C MET A 151 -5.94 -13.27 9.49
N THR A 152 -6.68 -13.87 10.40
CA THR A 152 -7.57 -14.99 10.08
C THR A 152 -8.82 -14.49 9.34
N PHE A 153 -9.50 -15.38 8.64
CA PHE A 153 -10.78 -15.07 8.00
C PHE A 153 -11.84 -14.56 9.02
N LYS A 154 -11.81 -15.07 10.24
CA LYS A 154 -12.74 -14.63 11.32
C LYS A 154 -12.45 -13.18 11.74
N GLU A 155 -11.21 -12.76 11.74
CA GLU A 155 -10.81 -11.37 12.03
C GLU A 155 -11.17 -10.45 10.88
N LEU A 156 -10.98 -10.91 9.61
CA LEU A 156 -11.43 -10.19 8.43
C LEU A 156 -12.91 -9.81 8.53
N VAL A 157 -13.79 -10.78 8.82
CA VAL A 157 -15.23 -10.53 8.91
C VAL A 157 -15.57 -9.43 9.93
N LYS A 158 -14.81 -9.33 11.03
CA LYS A 158 -15.00 -8.26 12.02
C LYS A 158 -14.49 -6.91 11.49
N GLU A 159 -13.38 -6.93 10.76
CA GLU A 159 -12.72 -5.75 10.22
C GLU A 159 -13.53 -5.08 9.10
N LEU A 160 -14.39 -5.81 8.38
CA LEU A 160 -15.24 -5.26 7.32
C LEU A 160 -16.04 -4.03 7.74
N LYS A 161 -16.43 -3.94 9.00
CA LYS A 161 -17.18 -2.81 9.56
C LYS A 161 -16.40 -1.50 9.59
N SER A 162 -15.08 -1.55 9.41
CA SER A 162 -14.21 -0.37 9.37
C SER A 162 -14.22 0.33 8.01
N ASN A 163 -14.77 -0.30 6.98
CA ASN A 163 -14.84 0.27 5.64
C ASN A 163 -16.25 0.77 5.31
N THR A 164 -16.32 1.80 4.46
CA THR A 164 -17.61 2.32 3.98
C THR A 164 -18.34 1.28 3.12
N ILE A 165 -17.59 0.61 2.23
CA ILE A 165 -18.11 -0.51 1.43
C ILE A 165 -17.07 -1.64 1.38
N ASN A 166 -17.55 -2.87 1.17
CA ASN A 166 -16.70 -4.03 0.99
C ASN A 166 -17.12 -4.80 -0.26
N ILE A 167 -16.16 -5.23 -1.05
CA ILE A 167 -16.37 -6.03 -2.25
C ILE A 167 -15.47 -7.27 -2.21
N VAL A 168 -15.99 -8.38 -2.71
CA VAL A 168 -15.23 -9.61 -2.94
C VAL A 168 -15.40 -10.05 -4.39
N PHE A 169 -14.28 -10.39 -5.02
CA PHE A 169 -14.30 -11.00 -6.34
C PHE A 169 -14.40 -12.51 -6.21
N TYR A 170 -15.44 -13.07 -6.84
CA TYR A 170 -15.74 -14.49 -6.78
C TYR A 170 -15.98 -15.06 -8.18
N GLU A 171 -15.22 -16.10 -8.51
CA GLU A 171 -15.19 -16.70 -9.85
C GLU A 171 -16.51 -17.36 -10.28
N CYS A 172 -17.39 -17.68 -9.32
CA CYS A 172 -18.70 -18.28 -9.59
C CYS A 172 -19.83 -17.23 -9.66
N GLU A 173 -19.53 -15.94 -9.50
CA GLU A 173 -20.52 -14.87 -9.67
C GLU A 173 -20.58 -14.46 -11.15
N GLU A 174 -21.76 -14.44 -11.74
CA GLU A 174 -21.96 -14.16 -13.16
C GLU A 174 -22.82 -12.91 -13.44
N GLU A 175 -23.62 -12.49 -12.48
CA GLU A 175 -24.63 -11.42 -12.65
C GLU A 175 -24.14 -10.05 -12.20
N ASN A 176 -23.49 -10.00 -11.03
CA ASN A 176 -23.11 -8.75 -10.40
C ASN A 176 -21.73 -8.28 -10.87
N ASN A 177 -21.67 -7.39 -11.85
CA ASN A 177 -20.38 -6.85 -12.31
C ASN A 177 -20.01 -5.55 -11.60
N LEU A 178 -18.70 -5.33 -11.51
CA LEU A 178 -18.09 -4.18 -10.83
C LEU A 178 -18.60 -2.84 -11.36
N LYS A 179 -18.73 -2.68 -12.68
CA LYS A 179 -19.12 -1.43 -13.33
C LYS A 179 -20.54 -1.01 -12.94
N SER A 180 -21.49 -1.95 -12.99
CA SER A 180 -22.89 -1.71 -12.64
C SER A 180 -23.01 -1.38 -11.15
N TYR A 181 -22.26 -2.06 -10.30
CA TYR A 181 -22.26 -1.80 -8.86
C TYR A 181 -21.78 -0.38 -8.57
N PHE A 182 -20.61 0.04 -9.09
CA PHE A 182 -20.11 1.41 -8.85
C PHE A 182 -21.01 2.49 -9.46
N ALA A 183 -21.68 2.21 -10.59
CA ALA A 183 -22.63 3.16 -11.17
C ALA A 183 -23.88 3.37 -10.28
N SER A 184 -24.19 2.45 -9.37
CA SER A 184 -25.34 2.56 -8.45
C SER A 184 -24.99 3.29 -7.15
N LEU A 185 -23.72 3.60 -6.91
CA LEU A 185 -23.25 4.20 -5.65
C LEU A 185 -23.14 5.72 -5.76
N ASP A 186 -23.44 6.39 -4.66
CA ASP A 186 -23.03 7.79 -4.44
C ASP A 186 -21.59 7.81 -3.93
N LEU A 187 -20.64 7.86 -4.87
CA LEU A 187 -19.20 7.83 -4.55
C LEU A 187 -18.71 8.99 -3.70
N SER A 188 -19.48 10.08 -3.62
CA SER A 188 -19.13 11.23 -2.76
C SER A 188 -19.19 10.90 -1.27
N LYS A 189 -19.88 9.83 -0.90
CA LYS A 189 -20.02 9.33 0.48
C LYS A 189 -19.10 8.16 0.81
N VAL A 190 -18.29 7.73 -0.15
CA VAL A 190 -17.41 6.56 0.03
C VAL A 190 -16.02 7.06 0.44
N GLU A 191 -15.68 6.85 1.70
CA GLU A 191 -14.37 7.23 2.26
C GLU A 191 -13.36 6.08 2.16
N SER A 192 -13.83 4.83 2.25
CA SER A 192 -12.99 3.63 2.19
C SER A 192 -13.67 2.45 1.51
N ILE A 193 -12.87 1.65 0.82
CA ILE A 193 -13.29 0.44 0.13
C ILE A 193 -12.41 -0.73 0.59
N GLY A 194 -13.03 -1.75 1.16
CA GLY A 194 -12.40 -3.04 1.40
C GLY A 194 -12.53 -3.92 0.17
N VAL A 195 -11.40 -4.32 -0.43
CA VAL A 195 -11.35 -5.22 -1.58
C VAL A 195 -10.82 -6.58 -1.13
N ILE A 196 -11.60 -7.62 -1.27
CA ILE A 196 -11.24 -8.98 -0.84
C ILE A 196 -10.89 -9.81 -2.07
N VAL A 197 -9.69 -10.39 -2.04
CA VAL A 197 -9.15 -11.26 -3.10
C VAL A 197 -8.74 -12.60 -2.48
N GLY A 198 -9.31 -13.70 -2.96
CA GLY A 198 -9.00 -15.04 -2.48
C GLY A 198 -7.57 -15.52 -2.82
N PRO A 199 -7.13 -16.62 -2.23
CA PRO A 199 -5.92 -17.32 -2.65
C PRO A 199 -6.13 -18.06 -3.98
N GLU A 200 -5.09 -18.70 -4.52
CA GLU A 200 -5.17 -19.47 -5.77
C GLU A 200 -6.19 -20.62 -5.71
N GLY A 201 -6.51 -21.13 -4.52
CA GLY A 201 -7.53 -22.16 -4.32
C GLY A 201 -8.96 -21.59 -4.29
N GLY A 202 -9.13 -20.28 -4.47
CA GLY A 202 -10.42 -19.60 -4.38
C GLY A 202 -10.93 -19.43 -2.94
N ILE A 203 -12.12 -18.88 -2.82
CA ILE A 203 -12.86 -18.71 -1.55
C ILE A 203 -13.93 -19.80 -1.49
N THR A 204 -14.18 -20.40 -0.34
CA THR A 204 -15.22 -21.43 -0.22
C THR A 204 -16.61 -20.82 -0.23
N PRO A 205 -17.66 -21.56 -0.66
CA PRO A 205 -19.03 -21.05 -0.61
C PRO A 205 -19.45 -20.56 0.77
N GLU A 206 -19.07 -21.28 1.83
CA GLU A 206 -19.39 -20.90 3.21
C GLU A 206 -18.71 -19.60 3.64
N GLU A 207 -17.49 -19.35 3.15
CA GLU A 207 -16.79 -18.07 3.38
C GLU A 207 -17.47 -16.94 2.61
N ILE A 208 -17.95 -17.17 1.38
CA ILE A 208 -18.72 -16.19 0.59
C ILE A 208 -20.03 -15.84 1.29
N GLU A 209 -20.82 -16.83 1.71
CA GLU A 209 -22.06 -16.60 2.44
C GLU A 209 -21.85 -15.76 3.70
N LEU A 210 -20.74 -16.02 4.41
CA LEU A 210 -20.40 -15.25 5.62
C LEU A 210 -19.98 -13.80 5.29
N LEU A 211 -19.25 -13.58 4.21
CA LEU A 211 -18.90 -12.23 3.73
C LEU A 211 -20.17 -11.46 3.33
N GLU A 212 -21.07 -12.08 2.56
CA GLU A 212 -22.33 -11.46 2.11
C GLU A 212 -23.24 -11.09 3.29
N SER A 213 -23.40 -12.01 4.25
CA SER A 213 -24.21 -11.77 5.46
C SER A 213 -23.65 -10.65 6.36
N ASN A 214 -22.37 -10.29 6.18
CA ASN A 214 -21.72 -9.16 6.84
C ASN A 214 -21.58 -7.92 5.96
N GLY A 215 -22.36 -7.81 4.88
CA GLY A 215 -22.47 -6.61 4.06
C GLY A 215 -21.42 -6.48 2.96
N CYS A 216 -20.68 -7.55 2.65
CA CYS A 216 -19.78 -7.56 1.52
C CYS A 216 -20.55 -7.80 0.22
N LYS A 217 -20.28 -7.01 -0.81
CA LYS A 217 -20.86 -7.22 -2.13
C LYS A 217 -20.03 -8.23 -2.92
N VAL A 218 -20.65 -9.33 -3.33
CA VAL A 218 -20.03 -10.33 -4.22
C VAL A 218 -20.13 -9.85 -5.66
N LEU A 219 -19.01 -9.84 -6.37
CA LEU A 219 -18.90 -9.31 -7.73
C LEU A 219 -18.08 -10.24 -8.61
N THR A 220 -18.43 -10.26 -9.90
CA THR A 220 -17.56 -10.76 -10.97
C THR A 220 -16.68 -9.64 -11.53
N LEU A 221 -15.54 -10.01 -12.13
CA LEU A 221 -14.63 -9.09 -12.84
C LEU A 221 -15.12 -8.79 -14.25
#